data_025792d15417b7bacdd45f0514ef41fc
#
_entry.id   025792d15417b7bacdd45f0514ef41fc
#
_cell.length_a   1.000
_cell.length_b   1.000
_cell.length_c   1.000
_cell.angle_alpha   90.00
_cell.angle_beta   90.00
_cell.angle_gamma   90.00
#
_symmetry.space_group_name_H-M   'P 1'
#
loop_
_entity.id
_entity.type
_entity.pdbx_description
1 polymer ?
#
loop_
_entity_poly.entity_id
_entity_poly.type
_entity_poly.pdbx_seq_one_letter_code
_entity_poly.pdbx_strand_id
1 'polypeptide(L)'
;MRAQRHRCLTGRSALLLAGLLCAATADSAWFRTAEQQAADQFEDGEYSEAAEGFSDTYRRGVALYRAGRYTEAGNAFENVEREEVKADALYNLGNTRYKLSDFEGAVDAYEDSL
;
A
#
# COMPACT_ATOMS: atom_id res chain seq x y z
N MET A 1 63.01 -31.69 -12.29
CA MET A 1 62.31 -32.10 -12.34
C MET A 1 61.28 -31.96 -11.51
N ARG A 2 60.75 -31.42 -11.04
CA ARG A 2 59.89 -31.36 -10.22
C ARG A 2 58.93 -30.47 -10.46
N ALA A 3 58.10 -30.51 -10.70
CA ALA A 3 57.17 -29.93 -11.03
C ALA A 3 56.35 -29.38 -10.17
N GLN A 4 55.70 -28.82 -10.27
CA GLN A 4 55.07 -28.25 -9.54
C GLN A 4 53.77 -28.38 -9.52
N ARG A 5 53.12 -28.31 -8.83
CA ARG A 5 51.95 -28.45 -8.72
C ARG A 5 51.40 -27.40 -7.97
N HIS A 6 50.90 -26.43 -8.28
CA HIS A 6 50.40 -25.50 -7.57
C HIS A 6 49.21 -25.12 -8.25
N ARG A 7 48.26 -25.46 -8.01
CA ARG A 7 47.20 -25.26 -8.59
C ARG A 7 46.10 -24.79 -7.90
N CYS A 8 45.56 -23.82 -7.84
CA CYS A 8 44.41 -23.66 -8.31
C CYS A 8 43.33 -23.88 -7.33
N LEU A 9 43.22 -23.13 -6.34
CA LEU A 9 42.18 -23.28 -5.46
C LEU A 9 41.34 -22.05 -5.45
N THR A 10 41.46 -21.16 -6.39
CA THR A 10 40.83 -19.86 -6.31
C THR A 10 39.43 -19.79 -6.89
N GLY A 11 39.00 -20.80 -7.60
CA GLY A 11 37.73 -20.77 -8.34
C GLY A 11 36.50 -21.12 -7.55
N ARG A 12 36.67 -21.77 -6.39
CA ARG A 12 35.50 -22.28 -5.69
C ARG A 12 34.87 -21.31 -4.71
N SER A 13 35.66 -20.38 -4.22
CA SER A 13 35.17 -19.43 -3.21
C SER A 13 34.26 -18.36 -3.81
N ALA A 14 34.48 -17.98 -5.06
CA ALA A 14 33.67 -16.96 -5.70
C ALA A 14 32.24 -17.41 -5.99
N LEU A 15 32.06 -18.68 -6.30
CA LEU A 15 30.72 -19.22 -6.58
C LEU A 15 29.83 -19.33 -5.33
N LEU A 16 30.45 -19.56 -4.18
CA LEU A 16 29.71 -19.63 -2.91
C LEU A 16 29.20 -18.27 -2.46
N LEU A 17 29.96 -17.20 -2.74
CA LEU A 17 29.55 -15.85 -2.39
C LEU A 17 28.37 -15.36 -3.24
N ALA A 18 28.34 -15.72 -4.52
CA ALA A 18 27.24 -15.35 -5.40
C ALA A 18 25.92 -16.03 -5.00
N GLY A 19 26.00 -17.26 -4.52
CA GLY A 19 24.84 -17.99 -4.04
C GLY A 19 24.23 -17.38 -2.76
N LEU A 20 25.07 -16.86 -1.89
CA LEU A 20 24.60 -16.24 -0.67
C LEU A 20 23.88 -14.91 -0.92
N LEU A 21 24.32 -14.14 -1.89
CA LEU A 21 23.65 -12.88 -2.23
C LEU A 21 22.27 -13.12 -2.82
N CYS A 22 22.10 -14.15 -3.63
CA CYS A 22 20.78 -14.47 -4.19
C CYS A 22 19.79 -14.94 -3.12
N ALA A 23 20.25 -15.66 -2.11
CA ALA A 23 19.39 -16.11 -1.01
C ALA A 23 18.92 -14.94 -0.15
N ALA A 24 19.78 -13.94 0.09
CA ALA A 24 19.42 -12.78 0.89
C ALA A 24 18.37 -11.90 0.21
N THR A 25 18.36 -11.81 -1.09
CA THR A 25 17.34 -11.03 -1.81
C THR A 25 16.01 -11.73 -1.90
N ALA A 26 15.99 -13.06 -1.89
CA ALA A 26 14.75 -13.84 -1.89
C ALA A 26 14.05 -13.77 -0.53
N ASP A 27 14.80 -13.72 0.58
CA ASP A 27 14.24 -13.69 1.91
C ASP A 27 13.51 -12.38 2.23
N SER A 28 13.92 -11.25 1.64
CA SER A 28 13.30 -9.96 1.88
C SER A 28 11.88 -9.84 1.32
N ALA A 29 11.52 -10.68 0.33
CA ALA A 29 10.18 -10.70 -0.25
C ALA A 29 9.13 -11.31 0.68
N TRP A 30 9.54 -12.08 1.69
CA TRP A 30 8.65 -12.76 2.61
C TRP A 30 8.10 -11.88 3.73
N PHE A 31 8.67 -10.68 3.92
CA PHE A 31 8.32 -9.79 5.02
C PHE A 31 7.54 -8.55 4.58
N ARG A 32 6.83 -8.64 3.46
CA ARG A 32 5.93 -7.55 3.08
C ARG A 32 4.79 -7.45 4.06
N THR A 33 4.58 -6.25 4.59
CA THR A 33 3.45 -5.99 5.46
C THR A 33 2.15 -5.91 4.65
N ALA A 34 1.01 -6.11 5.30
CA ALA A 34 -0.29 -5.95 4.66
C ALA A 34 -0.46 -4.53 4.08
N GLU A 35 0.06 -3.51 4.75
CA GLU A 35 0.05 -2.12 4.26
C GLU A 35 0.85 -1.95 2.97
N GLN A 36 2.03 -2.55 2.88
CA GLN A 36 2.86 -2.49 1.66
C GLN A 36 2.17 -3.19 0.50
N GLN A 37 1.57 -4.35 0.76
CA GLN A 37 0.83 -5.08 -0.25
C GLN A 37 -0.39 -4.30 -0.73
N ALA A 38 -1.13 -3.67 0.19
CA ALA A 38 -2.28 -2.84 -0.15
C ALA A 38 -1.87 -1.61 -0.97
N ALA A 39 -0.72 -1.00 -0.66
CA ALA A 39 -0.20 0.12 -1.42
C ALA A 39 0.14 -0.29 -2.87
N ASP A 40 0.77 -1.45 -3.06
CA ASP A 40 1.07 -1.98 -4.39
C ASP A 40 -0.22 -2.28 -5.16
N GLN A 41 -1.19 -2.92 -4.53
CA GLN A 41 -2.50 -3.19 -5.12
C GLN A 41 -3.20 -1.90 -5.54
N PHE A 42 -3.11 -0.86 -4.73
CA PHE A 42 -3.67 0.44 -5.05
C PHE A 42 -3.01 1.06 -6.29
N GLU A 43 -1.69 1.00 -6.39
CA GLU A 43 -0.95 1.48 -7.57
C GLU A 43 -1.31 0.69 -8.83
N ASP A 44 -1.58 -0.60 -8.69
CA ASP A 44 -1.98 -1.49 -9.77
C ASP A 44 -3.46 -1.34 -10.17
N GLY A 45 -4.22 -0.50 -9.46
CA GLY A 45 -5.64 -0.29 -9.70
C GLY A 45 -6.56 -1.34 -9.08
N GLU A 46 -6.02 -2.21 -8.25
CA GLU A 46 -6.77 -3.22 -7.49
C GLU A 46 -7.33 -2.59 -6.21
N TYR A 47 -8.25 -1.63 -6.39
CA TYR A 47 -8.70 -0.76 -5.30
C TYR A 47 -9.51 -1.49 -4.24
N SER A 48 -10.33 -2.46 -4.63
CA SER A 48 -11.13 -3.23 -3.69
C SER A 48 -10.26 -4.09 -2.78
N GLU A 49 -9.27 -4.74 -3.36
CA GLU A 49 -8.30 -5.56 -2.64
C GLU A 49 -7.43 -4.68 -1.73
N ALA A 50 -6.99 -3.54 -2.23
CA ALA A 50 -6.22 -2.58 -1.45
C ALA A 50 -6.99 -2.10 -0.22
N ALA A 51 -8.29 -1.85 -0.36
CA ALA A 51 -9.16 -1.43 0.74
C ALA A 51 -9.20 -2.45 1.88
N GLU A 52 -9.16 -3.74 1.54
CA GLU A 52 -9.16 -4.80 2.55
C GLU A 52 -7.82 -4.90 3.30
N GLY A 53 -6.73 -4.46 2.66
CA GLY A 53 -5.39 -4.54 3.25
C GLY A 53 -4.96 -3.31 4.04
N PHE A 54 -5.55 -2.13 3.79
CA PHE A 54 -5.20 -0.93 4.53
C PHE A 54 -5.78 -0.93 5.94
N SER A 55 -4.95 -0.76 6.93
CA SER A 55 -5.36 -0.53 8.32
C SER A 55 -5.69 0.94 8.58
N ASP A 56 -5.07 1.86 7.86
CA ASP A 56 -5.34 3.28 7.95
C ASP A 56 -6.71 3.61 7.35
N THR A 57 -7.60 4.16 8.17
CA THR A 57 -9.00 4.42 7.81
C THR A 57 -9.13 5.39 6.64
N TYR A 58 -8.27 6.40 6.57
CA TYR A 58 -8.28 7.36 5.46
C TYR A 58 -7.89 6.69 4.14
N ARG A 59 -6.78 5.94 4.13
CA ARG A 59 -6.32 5.22 2.94
C ARG A 59 -7.36 4.21 2.47
N ARG A 60 -7.98 3.51 3.42
CA ARG A 60 -9.06 2.57 3.12
C ARG A 60 -10.24 3.29 2.47
N GLY A 61 -10.64 4.44 2.99
CA GLY A 61 -11.69 5.27 2.41
C GLY A 61 -11.39 5.66 0.96
N VAL A 62 -10.15 6.10 0.68
CA VAL A 62 -9.71 6.45 -0.67
C VAL A 62 -9.79 5.25 -1.61
N ALA A 63 -9.33 4.08 -1.18
CA ALA A 63 -9.38 2.85 -1.97
C ALA A 63 -10.83 2.43 -2.24
N LEU A 64 -11.69 2.49 -1.24
CA LEU A 64 -13.13 2.19 -1.40
C LEU A 64 -13.80 3.14 -2.39
N TYR A 65 -13.50 4.43 -2.30
CA TYR A 65 -14.00 5.42 -3.25
C TYR A 65 -13.56 5.10 -4.68
N ARG A 66 -12.29 4.80 -4.87
CA ARG A 66 -11.75 4.42 -6.18
C ARG A 66 -12.35 3.12 -6.71
N ALA A 67 -12.72 2.22 -5.84
CA ALA A 67 -13.41 0.97 -6.18
C ALA A 67 -14.90 1.17 -6.51
N GLY A 68 -15.44 2.38 -6.33
CA GLY A 68 -16.86 2.65 -6.51
C GLY A 68 -17.74 2.18 -5.35
N ARG A 69 -17.15 1.78 -4.24
CA ARG A 69 -17.83 1.32 -3.01
C ARG A 69 -18.15 2.53 -2.14
N TYR A 70 -19.02 3.40 -2.62
CA TYR A 70 -19.24 4.73 -2.03
C TYR A 70 -19.84 4.70 -0.63
N THR A 71 -20.78 3.81 -0.35
CA THR A 71 -21.38 3.71 1.00
C THR A 71 -20.31 3.35 2.03
N GLU A 72 -19.45 2.39 1.72
CA GLU A 72 -18.36 1.98 2.60
C GLU A 72 -17.29 3.07 2.70
N ALA A 73 -16.99 3.75 1.59
CA ALA A 73 -16.06 4.87 1.59
C ALA A 73 -16.54 6.00 2.50
N GLY A 74 -17.81 6.34 2.45
CA GLY A 74 -18.40 7.35 3.32
C GLY A 74 -18.23 6.99 4.80
N ASN A 75 -18.53 5.76 5.15
CA ASN A 75 -18.34 5.28 6.52
C ASN A 75 -16.88 5.37 6.96
N ALA A 76 -15.95 5.05 6.08
CA ALA A 76 -14.53 5.15 6.39
C ALA A 76 -14.12 6.62 6.63
N PHE A 77 -14.51 7.54 5.76
CA PHE A 77 -14.17 8.95 5.90
C PHE A 77 -14.77 9.59 7.15
N GLU A 78 -15.99 9.22 7.53
CA GLU A 78 -16.63 9.68 8.76
C GLU A 78 -15.86 9.25 10.02
N ASN A 79 -15.17 8.13 9.97
CA ASN A 79 -14.44 7.55 11.10
C ASN A 79 -12.94 7.88 11.10
N VAL A 80 -12.50 8.82 10.29
CA VAL A 80 -11.10 9.26 10.31
C VAL A 80 -10.85 10.12 11.53
N GLU A 81 -9.90 9.66 12.36
CA GLU A 81 -9.53 10.34 13.61
C GLU A 81 -8.24 11.14 13.51
N ARG A 82 -7.40 10.84 12.52
CA ARG A 82 -6.12 11.55 12.36
C ARG A 82 -6.35 13.00 11.93
N GLU A 83 -5.94 13.93 12.76
CA GLU A 83 -6.12 15.36 12.53
C GLU A 83 -5.46 15.85 11.23
N GLU A 84 -4.30 15.27 10.87
CA GLU A 84 -3.54 15.70 9.69
C GLU A 84 -4.30 15.50 8.38
N VAL A 85 -5.22 14.56 8.34
CA VAL A 85 -5.99 14.22 7.13
C VAL A 85 -7.50 14.43 7.33
N LYS A 86 -7.91 15.02 8.43
CA LYS A 86 -9.33 15.16 8.76
C LYS A 86 -10.07 16.05 7.77
N ALA A 87 -9.48 17.17 7.40
CA ALA A 87 -10.06 18.07 6.38
C ALA A 87 -10.15 17.38 5.03
N ASP A 88 -9.12 16.64 4.65
CA ASP A 88 -9.13 15.86 3.41
C ASP A 88 -10.19 14.74 3.44
N ALA A 89 -10.37 14.11 4.60
CA ALA A 89 -11.40 13.08 4.78
C ALA A 89 -12.79 13.68 4.63
N LEU A 90 -13.05 14.84 5.22
CA LEU A 90 -14.34 15.53 5.09
C LEU A 90 -14.61 15.99 3.66
N TYR A 91 -13.60 16.47 2.97
CA TYR A 91 -13.72 16.81 1.54
C TYR A 91 -14.07 15.56 0.72
N ASN A 92 -13.38 14.46 0.94
CA ASN A 92 -13.67 13.20 0.27
C ASN A 92 -15.02 12.61 0.66
N LEU A 93 -15.48 12.84 1.88
CA LEU A 93 -16.85 12.50 2.31
C LEU A 93 -17.87 13.29 1.49
N GLY A 94 -17.64 14.59 1.25
CA GLY A 94 -18.47 15.38 0.37
C GLY A 94 -18.56 14.80 -1.04
N ASN A 95 -17.41 14.44 -1.62
CA ASN A 95 -17.36 13.77 -2.92
C ASN A 95 -18.14 12.45 -2.92
N THR A 96 -18.02 11.68 -1.84
CA THR A 96 -18.68 10.39 -1.68
C THR A 96 -20.20 10.55 -1.60
N ARG A 97 -20.67 11.50 -0.80
CA ARG A 97 -22.10 11.82 -0.67
C ARG A 97 -22.68 12.34 -1.97
N TYR A 98 -21.91 13.13 -2.71
CA TYR A 98 -22.30 13.58 -4.04
C TYR A 98 -22.52 12.38 -4.99
N LYS A 99 -21.61 11.40 -4.98
CA LYS A 99 -21.74 10.16 -5.78
C LYS A 99 -22.97 9.35 -5.39
N LEU A 100 -23.40 9.42 -4.14
CA LEU A 100 -24.60 8.76 -3.63
C LEU A 100 -25.88 9.60 -3.84
N SER A 101 -25.77 10.75 -4.50
CA SER A 101 -26.86 11.71 -4.72
C SER A 101 -27.39 12.36 -3.44
N ASP A 102 -26.63 12.31 -2.37
CA ASP A 102 -26.89 13.04 -1.12
C ASP A 102 -26.24 14.42 -1.22
N PHE A 103 -26.87 15.32 -1.94
CA PHE A 103 -26.30 16.64 -2.24
C PHE A 103 -26.28 17.55 -1.03
N GLU A 104 -27.28 17.45 -0.15
CA GLU A 104 -27.31 18.24 1.08
C GLU A 104 -26.17 17.80 2.02
N GLY A 105 -26.04 16.51 2.25
CA GLY A 105 -24.95 15.97 3.06
C GLY A 105 -23.57 16.22 2.43
N ALA A 106 -23.48 16.32 1.10
CA ALA A 106 -22.23 16.68 0.43
C ALA A 106 -21.83 18.12 0.73
N VAL A 107 -22.78 19.07 0.69
CA VAL A 107 -22.52 20.47 1.03
C VAL A 107 -22.05 20.58 2.48
N ASP A 108 -22.74 19.94 3.42
CA ASP A 108 -22.36 19.94 4.83
C ASP A 108 -20.92 19.44 5.01
N ALA A 109 -20.57 18.33 4.39
CA ALA A 109 -19.22 17.77 4.49
C ALA A 109 -18.15 18.68 3.89
N TYR A 110 -18.45 19.35 2.76
CA TYR A 110 -17.53 20.31 2.18
C TYR A 110 -17.34 21.55 3.08
N GLU A 111 -18.40 22.05 3.69
CA GLU A 111 -18.31 23.17 4.64
C GLU A 111 -17.48 22.78 5.87
N ASP A 112 -17.68 21.57 6.39
CA ASP A 112 -16.91 21.06 7.52
C ASP A 112 -15.43 20.86 7.19
N SER A 113 -15.07 20.67 5.92
CA SER A 113 -13.69 20.51 5.49
C SER A 113 -12.89 21.81 5.46
N LEU A 114 -13.57 22.95 5.49
CA LEU A 114 -12.94 24.27 5.42
C LEU A 114 -12.44 24.72 6.80
#